data_3529ec44ff3ee4f3216ac2863573dae3
#
_entry.id   3529ec44ff3ee4f3216ac2863573dae3
#
_cell.length_a   1.000
_cell.length_b   1.000
_cell.length_c   1.000
_cell.angle_alpha   90.00
_cell.angle_beta   90.00
_cell.angle_gamma   90.00
#
_symmetry.space_group_name_H-M   'P 1'
#
loop_
_entity.id
_entity.type
_entity.pdbx_description
1 polymer ?
#
loop_
_entity_poly.entity_id
_entity_poly.type
_entity_poly.pdbx_seq_one_letter_code
_entity_poly.pdbx_strand_id
1 'polypeptide(L)'
;MTALKNFISKILLISTILNTVTFNICLAYDNIDRYSKGSILIDQLTNRTLYEKNPDKKMPLASLSKMMTFLIAIEAIKSGKVNENDLIEIDEEVARVKGSSYKLKEGEKVPLIELMNGLMIVSGNDAAIAIAKHIGGSVENFVAIMNKRTKELGMKNTIFVNPNGLPIYSLKNPKKPPVENISTPRDISILAKYMFDNYEKEVTSITDKEVYSYPERDFCKNNTNVLLQLIPDVDGVKTGYTGNAGYCLCFSMKVCKDEQKNDSDNRLIGVVLGTNHKDKRTKASLSMLKYGKENFSTKKIISQNELIGKKYIYGIEELEVCLKTNEDLYIICNQNENIKSEVTIKEIKYPVKKGEVLGVIKYCDSNGKELGKIDIVSGNDLNEVSLQTKLKILLNK
;
A
#
# COMPACT_ATOMS: atom_id res chain seq x y z
N MET A 1 33.63 3.67 -52.08
CA MET A 1 32.21 3.32 -52.05
C MET A 1 31.87 2.11 -51.19
N THR A 2 32.71 1.11 -51.05
CA THR A 2 32.48 -0.12 -50.24
C THR A 2 32.47 0.12 -48.72
N ALA A 3 33.34 1.01 -48.19
CA ALA A 3 33.41 1.30 -46.75
C ALA A 3 32.16 2.04 -46.19
N LEU A 4 31.56 2.91 -47.03
CA LEU A 4 30.35 3.67 -46.65
C LEU A 4 29.11 2.76 -46.64
N LYS A 5 29.01 1.79 -47.55
CA LYS A 5 27.91 0.79 -47.57
C LYS A 5 27.95 -0.13 -46.33
N ASN A 6 29.15 -0.55 -45.89
CA ASN A 6 29.29 -1.38 -44.67
C ASN A 6 29.00 -0.60 -43.38
N PHE A 7 29.24 0.71 -43.32
CA PHE A 7 28.92 1.56 -42.23
C PHE A 7 27.38 1.79 -42.07
N ILE A 8 26.71 2.07 -43.19
CA ILE A 8 25.27 2.22 -43.26
C ILE A 8 24.53 0.90 -42.91
N SER A 9 25.04 -0.25 -43.38
CA SER A 9 24.48 -1.55 -43.05
C SER A 9 24.59 -1.88 -41.55
N LYS A 10 25.68 -1.52 -40.87
CA LYS A 10 25.83 -1.70 -39.41
C LYS A 10 24.92 -0.79 -38.61
N ILE A 11 24.70 0.45 -39.05
CA ILE A 11 23.76 1.37 -38.40
C ILE A 11 22.32 0.89 -38.56
N LEU A 12 21.93 0.37 -39.73
CA LEU A 12 20.61 -0.21 -39.92
C LEU A 12 20.39 -1.45 -39.06
N LEU A 13 21.40 -2.32 -38.90
CA LEU A 13 21.33 -3.52 -38.08
C LEU A 13 21.19 -3.19 -36.59
N ILE A 14 21.91 -2.15 -36.10
CA ILE A 14 21.82 -1.69 -34.71
C ILE A 14 20.46 -1.04 -34.44
N SER A 15 19.88 -0.27 -35.39
CA SER A 15 18.58 0.35 -35.24
C SER A 15 17.43 -0.68 -35.25
N THR A 16 17.54 -1.77 -36.00
CA THR A 16 16.55 -2.86 -36.00
C THR A 16 16.63 -3.71 -34.74
N ILE A 17 17.82 -3.95 -34.18
CA ILE A 17 17.98 -4.67 -32.91
C ILE A 17 17.45 -3.80 -31.75
N LEU A 18 17.70 -2.49 -31.74
CA LEU A 18 17.18 -1.58 -30.71
C LEU A 18 15.64 -1.50 -30.74
N ASN A 19 15.03 -1.47 -31.93
CA ASN A 19 13.57 -1.46 -32.07
C ASN A 19 12.91 -2.79 -31.67
N THR A 20 13.56 -3.93 -31.91
CA THR A 20 13.00 -5.22 -31.51
C THR A 20 13.08 -5.46 -30.01
N VAL A 21 14.13 -4.96 -29.33
CA VAL A 21 14.26 -5.05 -27.86
C VAL A 21 13.25 -4.15 -27.14
N THR A 22 13.02 -2.93 -27.63
CA THR A 22 12.01 -2.03 -27.06
C THR A 22 10.58 -2.50 -27.28
N PHE A 23 10.30 -3.13 -28.45
CA PHE A 23 8.97 -3.68 -28.75
C PHE A 23 8.64 -4.92 -27.91
N ASN A 24 9.61 -5.77 -27.61
CA ASN A 24 9.41 -6.95 -26.76
C ASN A 24 9.20 -6.59 -25.27
N ILE A 25 9.80 -5.52 -24.76
CA ILE A 25 9.57 -5.05 -23.39
C ILE A 25 8.14 -4.50 -23.25
N CYS A 26 7.62 -3.79 -24.25
CA CYS A 26 6.25 -3.28 -24.24
C CYS A 26 5.20 -4.40 -24.31
N LEU A 27 5.44 -5.45 -25.12
CA LEU A 27 4.53 -6.60 -25.25
C LEU A 27 4.53 -7.51 -24.01
N ALA A 28 5.63 -7.58 -23.25
CA ALA A 28 5.68 -8.32 -21.99
C ALA A 28 4.84 -7.65 -20.89
N TYR A 29 4.79 -6.33 -20.86
CA TYR A 29 4.01 -5.54 -19.88
C TYR A 29 2.49 -5.67 -20.08
N ASP A 30 2.02 -5.73 -21.32
CA ASP A 30 0.60 -5.87 -21.67
C ASP A 30 -0.01 -7.23 -21.27
N ASN A 31 0.82 -8.24 -21.00
CA ASN A 31 0.36 -9.59 -20.66
C ASN A 31 0.17 -9.88 -19.16
N ILE A 32 0.62 -8.99 -18.25
CA ILE A 32 0.55 -9.22 -16.79
C ILE A 32 -0.89 -9.24 -16.32
N ASP A 33 -1.68 -8.22 -16.68
CA ASP A 33 -3.11 -8.18 -16.38
C ASP A 33 -3.93 -7.74 -17.60
N ARG A 34 -4.38 -8.73 -18.41
CA ARG A 34 -5.27 -8.50 -19.56
C ARG A 34 -6.75 -8.46 -19.21
N TYR A 35 -7.14 -8.78 -17.96
CA TYR A 35 -8.53 -9.07 -17.61
C TYR A 35 -9.22 -7.94 -16.87
N SER A 36 -8.50 -7.14 -16.07
CA SER A 36 -9.11 -6.06 -15.32
C SER A 36 -9.39 -4.81 -16.16
N LYS A 37 -10.29 -3.97 -15.68
CA LYS A 37 -10.49 -2.62 -16.20
C LYS A 37 -9.50 -1.63 -15.60
N GLY A 38 -8.94 -1.95 -14.43
CA GLY A 38 -7.90 -1.20 -13.76
C GLY A 38 -7.26 -2.04 -12.66
N SER A 39 -5.95 -1.90 -12.49
CA SER A 39 -5.18 -2.63 -11.47
C SER A 39 -3.90 -1.89 -11.09
N ILE A 40 -3.36 -2.23 -9.92
CA ILE A 40 -2.08 -1.74 -9.41
C ILE A 40 -1.43 -2.81 -8.54
N LEU A 41 -0.11 -2.90 -8.59
CA LEU A 41 0.72 -3.66 -7.67
C LEU A 41 1.76 -2.73 -7.08
N ILE A 42 1.83 -2.67 -5.77
CA ILE A 42 2.82 -1.86 -5.03
C ILE A 42 3.63 -2.73 -4.10
N ASP A 43 4.81 -2.27 -3.80
CA ASP A 43 5.63 -2.69 -2.68
C ASP A 43 5.21 -1.90 -1.43
N GLN A 44 4.85 -2.58 -0.34
CA GLN A 44 4.38 -1.92 0.87
C GLN A 44 5.47 -1.07 1.52
N LEU A 45 6.69 -1.61 1.64
CA LEU A 45 7.77 -0.98 2.40
C LEU A 45 8.23 0.33 1.74
N THR A 46 8.46 0.31 0.42
CA THR A 46 8.98 1.46 -0.33
C THR A 46 7.90 2.30 -0.99
N ASN A 47 6.66 1.84 -0.99
CA ASN A 47 5.53 2.43 -1.72
C ASN A 47 5.75 2.54 -3.25
N ARG A 48 6.72 1.81 -3.78
CA ARG A 48 6.99 1.79 -5.23
C ARG A 48 5.88 1.06 -5.97
N THR A 49 5.37 1.68 -7.03
CA THR A 49 4.48 1.00 -7.97
C THR A 49 5.31 0.09 -8.88
N LEU A 50 5.00 -1.21 -8.84
CA LEU A 50 5.68 -2.25 -9.62
C LEU A 50 4.96 -2.52 -10.94
N TYR A 51 3.63 -2.43 -10.93
CA TYR A 51 2.76 -2.57 -12.09
C TYR A 51 1.52 -1.70 -11.93
N GLU A 52 1.05 -1.09 -13.02
CA GLU A 52 -0.21 -0.37 -13.04
C GLU A 52 -0.90 -0.42 -14.40
N LYS A 53 -2.23 -0.46 -14.36
CA LYS A 53 -3.10 -0.38 -15.52
C LYS A 53 -4.33 0.45 -15.15
N ASN A 54 -4.52 1.59 -15.81
CA ASN A 54 -5.61 2.52 -15.50
C ASN A 54 -5.75 2.77 -13.98
N PRO A 55 -4.66 3.07 -13.23
CA PRO A 55 -4.66 3.05 -11.78
C PRO A 55 -5.56 4.13 -11.17
N ASP A 56 -5.84 5.20 -11.90
CA ASP A 56 -6.65 6.34 -11.44
C ASP A 56 -8.07 6.35 -12.05
N LYS A 57 -8.45 5.28 -12.75
CA LYS A 57 -9.80 5.13 -13.28
C LYS A 57 -10.81 4.92 -12.16
N LYS A 58 -11.78 5.83 -12.06
CA LYS A 58 -12.89 5.73 -11.10
C LYS A 58 -13.84 4.60 -11.47
N MET A 59 -14.10 3.70 -10.52
CA MET A 59 -14.95 2.52 -10.70
C MET A 59 -15.72 2.21 -9.42
N PRO A 60 -16.90 1.56 -9.53
CA PRO A 60 -17.59 1.03 -8.37
C PRO A 60 -16.75 -0.01 -7.64
N LEU A 61 -16.78 0.02 -6.31
CA LEU A 61 -15.94 -0.82 -5.43
C LEU A 61 -16.57 -2.14 -5.04
N ALA A 62 -17.90 -2.22 -5.08
CA ALA A 62 -18.61 -3.30 -4.41
C ALA A 62 -18.09 -3.47 -2.95
N SER A 63 -17.95 -4.71 -2.50
CA SER A 63 -17.56 -5.02 -1.11
C SER A 63 -16.10 -4.68 -0.75
N LEU A 64 -15.27 -4.15 -1.66
CA LEU A 64 -13.98 -3.56 -1.25
C LEU A 64 -14.19 -2.36 -0.31
N SER A 65 -15.36 -1.73 -0.36
CA SER A 65 -15.80 -0.68 0.57
C SER A 65 -15.67 -1.07 2.04
N LYS A 66 -15.83 -2.37 2.34
CA LYS A 66 -15.75 -2.92 3.69
C LYS A 66 -14.33 -2.82 4.29
N MET A 67 -13.30 -2.61 3.46
CA MET A 67 -11.96 -2.34 3.96
C MET A 67 -11.91 -1.03 4.77
N MET A 68 -12.63 0.02 4.33
CA MET A 68 -12.74 1.27 5.10
C MET A 68 -13.58 1.06 6.37
N THR A 69 -14.67 0.30 6.28
CA THR A 69 -15.49 -0.05 7.45
C THR A 69 -14.66 -0.79 8.50
N PHE A 70 -13.82 -1.73 8.05
CA PHE A 70 -12.93 -2.51 8.89
C PHE A 70 -11.82 -1.64 9.53
N LEU A 71 -11.19 -0.77 8.74
CA LEU A 71 -10.18 0.17 9.27
C LEU A 71 -10.76 1.04 10.37
N ILE A 72 -11.93 1.64 10.17
CA ILE A 72 -12.59 2.50 11.18
C ILE A 72 -12.93 1.70 12.44
N ALA A 73 -13.31 0.41 12.31
CA ALA A 73 -13.56 -0.45 13.46
C ALA A 73 -12.26 -0.71 14.25
N ILE A 74 -11.15 -1.03 13.58
CA ILE A 74 -9.83 -1.18 14.23
C ILE A 74 -9.44 0.11 14.96
N GLU A 75 -9.55 1.26 14.29
CA GLU A 75 -9.19 2.56 14.86
C GLU A 75 -10.07 2.94 16.06
N ALA A 76 -11.37 2.61 16.02
CA ALA A 76 -12.29 2.83 17.14
C ALA A 76 -11.94 1.96 18.36
N ILE A 77 -11.52 0.70 18.14
CA ILE A 77 -11.02 -0.18 19.20
C ILE A 77 -9.70 0.36 19.76
N LYS A 78 -8.73 0.70 18.91
CA LYS A 78 -7.41 1.19 19.32
C LYS A 78 -7.47 2.51 20.08
N SER A 79 -8.42 3.38 19.76
CA SER A 79 -8.64 4.64 20.47
C SER A 79 -9.45 4.49 21.76
N GLY A 80 -9.94 3.29 22.08
CA GLY A 80 -10.78 3.03 23.25
C GLY A 80 -12.21 3.57 23.14
N LYS A 81 -12.64 3.97 21.93
CA LYS A 81 -14.00 4.43 21.67
C LYS A 81 -15.03 3.30 21.82
N VAL A 82 -14.65 2.10 21.41
CA VAL A 82 -15.42 0.86 21.54
C VAL A 82 -14.49 -0.28 21.95
N ASN A 83 -15.06 -1.38 22.47
CA ASN A 83 -14.31 -2.58 22.81
C ASN A 83 -14.60 -3.69 21.79
N GLU A 84 -13.60 -4.52 21.45
CA GLU A 84 -13.77 -5.63 20.52
C GLU A 84 -14.82 -6.66 20.98
N ASN A 85 -15.06 -6.75 22.30
CA ASN A 85 -16.04 -7.64 22.92
C ASN A 85 -17.39 -6.96 23.18
N ASP A 86 -17.62 -5.71 22.73
CA ASP A 86 -18.91 -5.06 22.83
C ASP A 86 -19.98 -5.93 22.17
N LEU A 87 -21.04 -6.26 22.93
CA LEU A 87 -22.16 -7.04 22.44
C LEU A 87 -23.12 -6.15 21.68
N ILE A 88 -23.19 -6.32 20.38
CA ILE A 88 -24.02 -5.52 19.48
C ILE A 88 -25.33 -6.26 19.25
N GLU A 89 -26.43 -5.67 19.69
CA GLU A 89 -27.78 -6.18 19.46
C GLU A 89 -28.19 -5.90 18.01
N ILE A 90 -28.64 -6.96 17.33
CA ILE A 90 -29.01 -6.94 15.92
C ILE A 90 -30.48 -6.54 15.80
N ASP A 91 -30.73 -5.38 15.20
CA ASP A 91 -32.09 -4.93 14.91
C ASP A 91 -32.67 -5.55 13.62
N GLU A 92 -33.95 -5.34 13.40
CA GLU A 92 -34.69 -5.83 12.23
C GLU A 92 -34.10 -5.34 10.91
N GLU A 93 -33.62 -4.08 10.86
CA GLU A 93 -33.02 -3.51 9.66
C GLU A 93 -31.71 -4.24 9.28
N VAL A 94 -30.85 -4.51 10.24
CA VAL A 94 -29.60 -5.27 10.04
C VAL A 94 -29.91 -6.70 9.61
N ALA A 95 -30.86 -7.39 10.26
CA ALA A 95 -31.20 -8.77 9.95
C ALA A 95 -31.79 -8.94 8.53
N ARG A 96 -32.43 -7.89 7.99
CA ARG A 96 -33.03 -7.89 6.65
C ARG A 96 -32.11 -7.44 5.52
N VAL A 97 -30.87 -7.12 5.79
CA VAL A 97 -29.89 -6.68 4.77
C VAL A 97 -29.64 -7.79 3.74
N LYS A 98 -29.80 -7.44 2.46
CA LYS A 98 -29.71 -8.41 1.35
C LYS A 98 -28.26 -8.60 0.87
N GLY A 99 -28.06 -9.65 0.07
CA GLY A 99 -26.80 -10.00 -0.58
C GLY A 99 -25.92 -10.89 0.29
N SER A 100 -24.60 -10.69 0.25
CA SER A 100 -23.65 -11.45 1.10
C SER A 100 -23.96 -11.18 2.57
N SER A 101 -24.11 -12.23 3.37
CA SER A 101 -24.62 -12.12 4.74
C SER A 101 -23.83 -13.00 5.70
N TYR A 102 -23.58 -12.48 6.88
CA TYR A 102 -23.07 -13.21 8.04
C TYR A 102 -24.20 -13.98 8.78
N LYS A 103 -25.43 -13.90 8.25
CA LYS A 103 -26.63 -14.58 8.79
C LYS A 103 -27.01 -14.10 10.19
N LEU A 104 -26.92 -12.79 10.42
CA LEU A 104 -27.37 -12.15 11.65
C LEU A 104 -28.89 -12.27 11.79
N LYS A 105 -29.35 -12.51 13.03
CA LYS A 105 -30.80 -12.67 13.35
C LYS A 105 -31.20 -11.51 14.26
N GLU A 106 -32.41 -11.03 14.09
CA GLU A 106 -33.02 -10.02 14.96
C GLU A 106 -33.02 -10.46 16.43
N GLY A 107 -32.67 -9.54 17.34
CA GLY A 107 -32.52 -9.75 18.77
C GLY A 107 -31.26 -10.49 19.21
N GLU A 108 -30.42 -10.97 18.25
CA GLU A 108 -29.17 -11.61 18.52
C GLU A 108 -28.15 -10.58 19.05
N LYS A 109 -27.29 -10.98 20.01
CA LYS A 109 -26.17 -10.16 20.49
C LYS A 109 -24.86 -10.77 20.04
N VAL A 110 -24.10 -10.03 19.25
CA VAL A 110 -22.85 -10.52 18.62
C VAL A 110 -21.70 -9.60 19.00
N PRO A 111 -20.54 -10.14 19.44
CA PRO A 111 -19.36 -9.33 19.71
C PRO A 111 -18.87 -8.58 18.46
N LEU A 112 -18.33 -7.36 18.65
CA LEU A 112 -17.82 -6.55 17.55
C LEU A 112 -16.74 -7.30 16.74
N ILE A 113 -15.83 -8.02 17.41
CA ILE A 113 -14.78 -8.81 16.73
C ILE A 113 -15.38 -9.88 15.80
N GLU A 114 -16.49 -10.49 16.19
CA GLU A 114 -17.18 -11.49 15.38
C GLU A 114 -17.89 -10.86 14.17
N LEU A 115 -18.42 -9.66 14.32
CA LEU A 115 -18.92 -8.88 13.20
C LEU A 115 -17.80 -8.50 12.23
N MET A 116 -16.60 -8.19 12.72
CA MET A 116 -15.43 -7.89 11.89
C MET A 116 -14.95 -9.14 11.12
N ASN A 117 -14.98 -10.34 11.74
CA ASN A 117 -14.75 -11.61 11.04
C ASN A 117 -15.79 -11.81 9.92
N GLY A 118 -17.09 -11.66 10.23
CA GLY A 118 -18.17 -11.77 9.25
C GLY A 118 -18.07 -10.75 8.11
N LEU A 119 -17.64 -9.52 8.42
CA LEU A 119 -17.39 -8.44 7.46
C LEU A 119 -16.34 -8.82 6.41
N MET A 120 -15.18 -9.28 6.86
CA MET A 120 -14.02 -9.46 5.98
C MET A 120 -14.00 -10.82 5.31
N ILE A 121 -14.28 -11.90 6.02
CA ILE A 121 -14.15 -13.27 5.52
C ILE A 121 -15.28 -13.63 4.56
N VAL A 122 -16.55 -13.48 5.01
CA VAL A 122 -17.72 -13.84 4.21
C VAL A 122 -18.39 -12.65 3.54
N SER A 123 -17.81 -11.46 3.74
CA SER A 123 -18.31 -10.23 3.11
C SER A 123 -19.72 -9.82 3.58
N GLY A 124 -20.08 -10.08 4.86
CA GLY A 124 -21.39 -9.78 5.44
C GLY A 124 -21.80 -8.31 5.26
N ASN A 125 -22.91 -8.07 4.56
CA ASN A 125 -23.49 -6.74 4.42
C ASN A 125 -24.21 -6.32 5.71
N ASP A 126 -24.83 -7.28 6.37
CA ASP A 126 -25.44 -7.19 7.70
C ASP A 126 -24.40 -6.78 8.74
N ALA A 127 -23.26 -7.46 8.78
CA ALA A 127 -22.15 -7.11 9.67
C ALA A 127 -21.64 -5.67 9.43
N ALA A 128 -21.56 -5.23 8.16
CA ALA A 128 -21.13 -3.86 7.84
C ALA A 128 -22.10 -2.81 8.41
N ILE A 129 -23.41 -3.04 8.31
CA ILE A 129 -24.42 -2.11 8.85
C ILE A 129 -24.42 -2.13 10.38
N ALA A 130 -24.31 -3.31 11.01
CA ALA A 130 -24.21 -3.42 12.47
C ALA A 130 -23.02 -2.65 13.03
N ILE A 131 -21.83 -2.84 12.44
CA ILE A 131 -20.61 -2.10 12.80
C ILE A 131 -20.81 -0.60 12.63
N ALA A 132 -21.39 -0.18 11.50
CA ALA A 132 -21.61 1.23 11.22
C ALA A 132 -22.55 1.90 12.21
N LYS A 133 -23.65 1.24 12.58
CA LYS A 133 -24.58 1.73 13.60
C LYS A 133 -23.92 1.82 14.97
N HIS A 134 -23.16 0.81 15.38
CA HIS A 134 -22.51 0.78 16.68
C HIS A 134 -21.46 1.90 16.82
N ILE A 135 -20.59 2.08 15.84
CA ILE A 135 -19.48 3.05 15.92
C ILE A 135 -19.93 4.47 15.57
N GLY A 136 -20.82 4.62 14.59
CA GLY A 136 -21.30 5.91 14.09
C GLY A 136 -22.54 6.43 14.77
N GLY A 137 -23.29 5.58 15.49
CA GLY A 137 -24.64 5.88 16.00
C GLY A 137 -25.72 5.80 14.92
N SER A 138 -25.35 6.02 13.64
CA SER A 138 -26.17 5.80 12.47
C SER A 138 -25.31 5.47 11.25
N VAL A 139 -25.93 4.92 10.20
CA VAL A 139 -25.24 4.64 8.93
C VAL A 139 -24.76 5.94 8.27
N GLU A 140 -25.55 6.99 8.31
CA GLU A 140 -25.24 8.30 7.72
C GLU A 140 -23.99 8.93 8.39
N ASN A 141 -23.97 8.93 9.72
CA ASN A 141 -22.81 9.44 10.48
C ASN A 141 -21.56 8.60 10.19
N PHE A 142 -21.71 7.26 10.10
CA PHE A 142 -20.57 6.39 9.77
C PHE A 142 -20.04 6.66 8.37
N VAL A 143 -20.90 6.90 7.38
CA VAL A 143 -20.51 7.29 6.01
C VAL A 143 -19.77 8.64 6.02
N ALA A 144 -20.20 9.59 6.86
CA ALA A 144 -19.47 10.85 7.04
C ALA A 144 -18.05 10.60 7.59
N ILE A 145 -17.90 9.68 8.56
CA ILE A 145 -16.58 9.25 9.09
C ILE A 145 -15.75 8.61 7.97
N MET A 146 -16.31 7.70 7.17
CA MET A 146 -15.62 7.08 6.02
C MET A 146 -15.08 8.16 5.06
N ASN A 147 -15.91 9.12 4.67
CA ASN A 147 -15.50 10.18 3.74
C ASN A 147 -14.52 11.19 4.36
N LYS A 148 -14.56 11.43 5.66
CA LYS A 148 -13.51 12.17 6.36
C LYS A 148 -12.19 11.42 6.29
N ARG A 149 -12.23 10.11 6.55
CA ARG A 149 -11.03 9.26 6.54
C ARG A 149 -10.38 9.16 5.16
N THR A 150 -11.16 9.16 4.06
CA THR A 150 -10.58 9.23 2.70
C THR A 150 -9.74 10.47 2.46
N LYS A 151 -10.18 11.61 2.97
CA LYS A 151 -9.44 12.88 2.83
C LYS A 151 -8.13 12.85 3.62
N GLU A 152 -8.17 12.33 4.85
CA GLU A 152 -7.00 12.20 5.72
C GLU A 152 -5.94 11.25 5.14
N LEU A 153 -6.38 10.17 4.47
CA LEU A 153 -5.50 9.21 3.80
C LEU A 153 -5.04 9.66 2.41
N GLY A 154 -5.55 10.79 1.90
CA GLY A 154 -5.20 11.28 0.56
C GLY A 154 -5.85 10.49 -0.59
N MET A 155 -6.94 9.76 -0.35
CA MET A 155 -7.71 9.02 -1.35
C MET A 155 -8.59 9.98 -2.16
N LYS A 156 -7.98 10.74 -3.08
CA LYS A 156 -8.59 11.90 -3.76
C LYS A 156 -9.74 11.55 -4.71
N ASN A 157 -9.83 10.31 -5.15
CA ASN A 157 -10.81 9.84 -6.12
C ASN A 157 -11.85 8.90 -5.51
N THR A 158 -11.97 8.88 -4.18
CA THR A 158 -12.84 7.96 -3.44
C THR A 158 -14.01 8.72 -2.79
N ILE A 159 -15.20 8.14 -2.93
CA ILE A 159 -16.40 8.57 -2.22
C ILE A 159 -17.18 7.35 -1.75
N PHE A 160 -17.59 7.35 -0.49
CA PHE A 160 -18.46 6.34 0.10
C PHE A 160 -19.88 6.89 0.28
N VAL A 161 -20.88 6.05 0.01
CA VAL A 161 -22.30 6.33 0.22
C VAL A 161 -22.96 5.31 1.15
N ASN A 162 -22.27 4.20 1.46
CA ASN A 162 -22.68 3.20 2.45
C ASN A 162 -21.47 2.37 2.93
N PRO A 163 -21.58 1.65 4.07
CA PRO A 163 -20.48 0.89 4.65
C PRO A 163 -20.24 -0.49 4.00
N ASN A 164 -21.17 -1.00 3.16
CA ASN A 164 -21.14 -2.37 2.65
C ASN A 164 -20.83 -2.50 1.15
N GLY A 165 -20.98 -1.42 0.37
CA GLY A 165 -20.67 -1.41 -1.07
C GLY A 165 -21.82 -1.85 -1.97
N LEU A 166 -23.04 -2.00 -1.46
CA LEU A 166 -24.19 -2.28 -2.29
C LEU A 166 -24.63 -1.03 -3.08
N PRO A 167 -25.13 -1.20 -4.32
CA PRO A 167 -25.71 -0.10 -5.07
C PRO A 167 -27.04 0.36 -4.43
N ILE A 168 -27.24 1.67 -4.37
CA ILE A 168 -28.47 2.30 -3.87
C ILE A 168 -29.33 2.72 -5.06
N TYR A 169 -30.48 2.06 -5.23
CA TYR A 169 -31.42 2.33 -6.30
C TYR A 169 -32.46 3.37 -5.89
N SER A 170 -32.80 4.26 -6.80
CA SER A 170 -33.87 5.24 -6.57
C SER A 170 -35.26 4.58 -6.69
N LEU A 171 -36.04 4.59 -5.61
CA LEU A 171 -37.40 4.12 -5.63
C LEU A 171 -38.33 5.01 -6.47
N LYS A 172 -38.03 6.34 -6.53
CA LYS A 172 -38.80 7.31 -7.30
C LYS A 172 -38.53 7.26 -8.81
N ASN A 173 -37.33 6.82 -9.19
CA ASN A 173 -36.91 6.73 -10.60
C ASN A 173 -36.07 5.48 -10.83
N PRO A 174 -36.68 4.32 -11.08
CA PRO A 174 -35.99 3.04 -11.29
C PRO A 174 -35.04 3.02 -12.51
N LYS A 175 -35.22 3.94 -13.46
CA LYS A 175 -34.34 4.07 -14.64
C LYS A 175 -33.04 4.84 -14.35
N LYS A 176 -32.99 5.57 -13.22
CA LYS A 176 -31.76 6.29 -12.82
C LYS A 176 -30.68 5.28 -12.42
N PRO A 177 -29.43 5.44 -12.91
CA PRO A 177 -28.31 4.60 -12.42
C PRO A 177 -28.23 4.61 -10.89
N PRO A 178 -27.88 3.49 -10.25
CA PRO A 178 -27.72 3.45 -8.80
C PRO A 178 -26.56 4.34 -8.35
N VAL A 179 -26.65 4.83 -7.13
CA VAL A 179 -25.54 5.49 -6.45
C VAL A 179 -24.68 4.42 -5.80
N GLU A 180 -23.35 4.47 -6.02
CA GLU A 180 -22.42 3.44 -5.56
C GLU A 180 -21.17 4.08 -4.91
N ASN A 181 -20.51 3.32 -4.08
CA ASN A 181 -19.17 3.67 -3.61
C ASN A 181 -18.20 3.63 -4.79
N ILE A 182 -17.49 4.72 -5.01
CA ILE A 182 -16.55 4.88 -6.14
C ILE A 182 -15.14 5.07 -5.60
N SER A 183 -14.17 4.44 -6.26
CA SER A 183 -12.75 4.63 -5.99
C SER A 183 -11.91 4.29 -7.21
N THR A 184 -10.60 4.22 -7.02
CA THR A 184 -9.60 3.82 -8.03
C THR A 184 -8.70 2.72 -7.50
N PRO A 185 -8.01 1.95 -8.35
CA PRO A 185 -6.99 1.00 -7.90
C PRO A 185 -5.94 1.65 -6.98
N ARG A 186 -5.48 2.85 -7.32
CA ARG A 186 -4.51 3.61 -6.53
C ARG A 186 -5.03 3.95 -5.15
N ASP A 187 -6.23 4.52 -5.05
CA ASP A 187 -6.79 4.89 -3.74
C ASP A 187 -7.00 3.67 -2.83
N ILE A 188 -7.43 2.53 -3.40
CA ILE A 188 -7.56 1.28 -2.62
C ILE A 188 -6.19 0.74 -2.19
N SER A 189 -5.14 0.90 -2.99
CA SER A 189 -3.78 0.52 -2.58
C SER A 189 -3.25 1.40 -1.44
N ILE A 190 -3.60 2.70 -1.42
CA ILE A 190 -3.29 3.62 -0.31
C ILE A 190 -3.97 3.13 0.98
N LEU A 191 -5.27 2.79 0.90
CA LEU A 191 -6.01 2.25 2.04
C LEU A 191 -5.38 0.96 2.56
N ALA A 192 -5.10 0.00 1.67
CA ALA A 192 -4.50 -1.27 2.05
C ALA A 192 -3.11 -1.09 2.67
N LYS A 193 -2.26 -0.26 2.04
CA LYS A 193 -0.92 0.05 2.59
C LYS A 193 -1.03 0.63 4.00
N TYR A 194 -1.90 1.63 4.21
CA TYR A 194 -2.11 2.23 5.53
C TYR A 194 -2.54 1.19 6.58
N MET A 195 -3.43 0.27 6.21
CA MET A 195 -3.87 -0.82 7.10
C MET A 195 -2.70 -1.72 7.51
N PHE A 196 -1.83 -2.10 6.57
CA PHE A 196 -0.66 -2.93 6.88
C PHE A 196 0.45 -2.16 7.62
N ASP A 197 0.69 -0.90 7.29
CA ASP A 197 1.71 -0.08 7.97
C ASP A 197 1.39 0.14 9.46
N ASN A 198 0.10 0.23 9.82
CA ASN A 198 -0.31 0.62 11.17
C ASN A 198 -0.98 -0.51 11.97
N TYR A 199 -1.58 -1.49 11.29
CA TYR A 199 -2.47 -2.49 11.91
C TYR A 199 -2.29 -3.89 11.31
N GLU A 200 -1.07 -4.26 10.90
CA GLU A 200 -0.79 -5.53 10.24
C GLU A 200 -1.35 -6.73 11.01
N LYS A 201 -1.12 -6.78 12.33
CA LYS A 201 -1.58 -7.89 13.18
C LYS A 201 -3.11 -8.00 13.21
N GLU A 202 -3.79 -6.88 13.39
CA GLU A 202 -5.26 -6.82 13.41
C GLU A 202 -5.86 -7.18 12.06
N VAL A 203 -5.20 -6.77 10.98
CA VAL A 203 -5.64 -7.10 9.61
C VAL A 203 -5.47 -8.59 9.35
N THR A 204 -4.25 -9.12 9.52
CA THR A 204 -3.94 -10.51 9.18
C THR A 204 -4.65 -11.50 10.09
N SER A 205 -4.83 -11.20 11.38
CA SER A 205 -5.57 -12.07 12.31
C SER A 205 -6.99 -12.45 11.84
N ILE A 206 -7.55 -11.67 10.92
CA ILE A 206 -8.87 -11.91 10.32
C ILE A 206 -8.76 -12.31 8.86
N THR A 207 -7.96 -11.60 8.06
CA THR A 207 -8.00 -11.73 6.59
C THR A 207 -7.26 -12.95 6.07
N ASP A 208 -6.32 -13.53 6.84
CA ASP A 208 -5.56 -14.74 6.48
C ASP A 208 -6.33 -16.06 6.71
N LYS A 209 -7.46 -16.01 7.40
CA LYS A 209 -8.28 -17.19 7.66
C LYS A 209 -8.89 -17.74 6.37
N GLU A 210 -8.51 -18.94 5.96
CA GLU A 210 -9.14 -19.64 4.83
C GLU A 210 -10.58 -20.04 5.12
N VAL A 211 -10.82 -20.48 6.36
CA VAL A 211 -12.12 -20.89 6.87
C VAL A 211 -12.39 -20.17 8.18
N TYR A 212 -13.59 -19.69 8.34
CA TYR A 212 -14.05 -19.11 9.59
C TYR A 212 -15.21 -19.89 10.16
N SER A 213 -15.09 -20.25 11.44
CA SER A 213 -16.11 -20.96 12.20
C SER A 213 -16.43 -20.22 13.49
N TYR A 214 -17.73 -20.08 13.75
CA TYR A 214 -18.25 -19.57 15.03
C TYR A 214 -19.32 -20.55 15.52
N PRO A 215 -18.92 -21.57 16.30
CA PRO A 215 -19.79 -22.69 16.71
C PRO A 215 -21.06 -22.25 17.46
N GLU A 216 -20.97 -21.22 18.30
CA GLU A 216 -22.10 -20.68 19.06
C GLU A 216 -23.26 -20.20 18.17
N ARG A 217 -22.99 -19.94 16.89
CA ARG A 217 -23.98 -19.55 15.89
C ARG A 217 -24.21 -20.61 14.82
N ASP A 218 -23.66 -21.79 14.96
CA ASP A 218 -23.67 -22.84 13.91
C ASP A 218 -23.21 -22.27 12.55
N PHE A 219 -22.16 -21.46 12.59
CA PHE A 219 -21.66 -20.76 11.41
C PHE A 219 -20.27 -21.27 11.02
N CYS A 220 -20.15 -21.76 9.78
CA CYS A 220 -18.86 -22.14 9.20
C CYS A 220 -18.87 -21.82 7.70
N LYS A 221 -17.89 -21.03 7.23
CA LYS A 221 -17.76 -20.62 5.81
C LYS A 221 -16.31 -20.41 5.41
N ASN A 222 -16.03 -20.68 4.14
CA ASN A 222 -14.76 -20.36 3.52
C ASN A 222 -14.65 -18.86 3.28
N ASN A 223 -13.41 -18.36 3.31
CA ASN A 223 -13.11 -17.00 2.87
C ASN A 223 -13.44 -16.84 1.38
N THR A 224 -13.93 -15.67 1.03
CA THR A 224 -14.25 -15.32 -0.36
C THR A 224 -12.99 -15.09 -1.22
N ASN A 225 -11.82 -14.93 -0.61
CA ASN A 225 -10.53 -14.79 -1.28
C ASN A 225 -9.88 -16.15 -1.52
N VAL A 226 -10.06 -16.69 -2.71
CA VAL A 226 -9.49 -18.00 -3.08
C VAL A 226 -7.96 -18.03 -3.18
N LEU A 227 -7.29 -16.86 -3.20
CA LEU A 227 -5.83 -16.82 -3.25
C LEU A 227 -5.19 -17.40 -1.98
N LEU A 228 -5.88 -17.33 -0.83
CA LEU A 228 -5.42 -17.92 0.43
C LEU A 228 -5.15 -19.42 0.29
N GLN A 229 -5.98 -20.13 -0.47
CA GLN A 229 -5.84 -21.57 -0.72
C GLN A 229 -4.83 -21.89 -1.83
N LEU A 230 -4.47 -20.92 -2.67
CA LEU A 230 -3.61 -21.14 -3.83
C LEU A 230 -2.15 -20.76 -3.57
N ILE A 231 -1.91 -19.83 -2.65
CA ILE A 231 -0.56 -19.30 -2.35
C ILE A 231 -0.42 -19.14 -0.84
N PRO A 232 0.47 -19.91 -0.20
CA PRO A 232 0.65 -19.91 1.27
C PRO A 232 0.99 -18.54 1.87
N ASP A 233 1.74 -17.70 1.13
CA ASP A 233 2.21 -16.40 1.62
C ASP A 233 1.15 -15.27 1.47
N VAL A 234 -0.01 -15.56 0.86
CA VAL A 234 -1.13 -14.61 0.76
C VAL A 234 -1.87 -14.56 2.10
N ASP A 235 -2.12 -13.35 2.61
CA ASP A 235 -2.72 -13.12 3.94
C ASP A 235 -3.90 -12.12 3.92
N GLY A 236 -4.45 -11.87 2.75
CA GLY A 236 -5.65 -11.03 2.64
C GLY A 236 -5.91 -10.55 1.20
N VAL A 237 -6.77 -9.57 1.01
CA VAL A 237 -7.48 -8.73 1.96
C VAL A 237 -9.01 -8.86 1.76
N LYS A 238 -9.54 -8.47 0.57
CA LYS A 238 -11.00 -8.41 0.37
C LYS A 238 -11.40 -8.57 -1.08
N THR A 239 -12.45 -9.36 -1.30
CA THR A 239 -13.12 -9.50 -2.60
C THR A 239 -14.34 -8.58 -2.71
N GLY A 240 -14.76 -8.26 -3.93
CA GLY A 240 -15.98 -7.54 -4.22
C GLY A 240 -16.63 -7.99 -5.51
N TYR A 241 -17.98 -7.88 -5.57
CA TYR A 241 -18.75 -8.09 -6.78
C TYR A 241 -20.09 -7.34 -6.71
N THR A 242 -20.40 -6.58 -7.74
CA THR A 242 -21.75 -6.17 -8.14
C THR A 242 -21.82 -6.22 -9.66
N GLY A 243 -23.03 -6.15 -10.24
CA GLY A 243 -23.18 -6.13 -11.70
C GLY A 243 -22.38 -5.01 -12.39
N ASN A 244 -22.36 -3.82 -11.78
CA ASN A 244 -21.64 -2.65 -12.31
C ASN A 244 -20.14 -2.69 -12.04
N ALA A 245 -19.74 -3.10 -10.82
CA ALA A 245 -18.33 -3.17 -10.44
C ALA A 245 -17.57 -4.28 -11.18
N GLY A 246 -18.27 -5.38 -11.56
CA GLY A 246 -17.59 -6.61 -11.93
C GLY A 246 -16.92 -7.27 -10.73
N TYR A 247 -16.02 -8.22 -10.98
CA TYR A 247 -15.28 -8.90 -9.92
C TYR A 247 -14.02 -8.10 -9.57
N CYS A 248 -13.89 -7.79 -8.28
CA CYS A 248 -12.81 -6.98 -7.71
C CYS A 248 -12.09 -7.76 -6.61
N LEU A 249 -10.80 -7.45 -6.40
CA LEU A 249 -9.99 -8.01 -5.33
C LEU A 249 -8.90 -7.01 -4.93
N CYS A 250 -8.78 -6.74 -3.64
CA CYS A 250 -7.54 -6.28 -3.03
C CYS A 250 -6.87 -7.49 -2.36
N PHE A 251 -5.60 -7.70 -2.64
CA PHE A 251 -4.82 -8.82 -2.10
C PHE A 251 -3.48 -8.37 -1.56
N SER A 252 -2.93 -9.14 -0.65
CA SER A 252 -1.58 -8.96 -0.13
C SER A 252 -0.87 -10.29 -0.01
N MET A 253 0.45 -10.26 -0.14
CA MET A 253 1.33 -11.41 -0.01
C MET A 253 2.62 -11.00 0.69
N LYS A 254 3.01 -11.74 1.73
CA LYS A 254 4.35 -11.62 2.32
C LYS A 254 5.39 -12.15 1.35
N VAL A 255 6.49 -11.42 1.22
CA VAL A 255 7.67 -11.87 0.49
C VAL A 255 8.77 -12.00 1.52
N CYS A 256 9.04 -13.24 1.93
CA CYS A 256 10.10 -13.52 2.89
C CYS A 256 11.46 -13.21 2.27
N LYS A 257 12.39 -12.73 3.10
CA LYS A 257 13.77 -12.45 2.71
C LYS A 257 14.44 -13.71 2.16
N ASP A 258 15.24 -13.51 1.13
CA ASP A 258 16.19 -14.51 0.65
C ASP A 258 17.58 -14.09 1.17
N GLU A 259 18.06 -14.73 2.23
CA GLU A 259 19.36 -14.41 2.85
C GLU A 259 20.52 -14.57 1.87
N GLN A 260 20.42 -15.49 0.90
CA GLN A 260 21.45 -15.69 -0.12
C GLN A 260 21.51 -14.52 -1.10
N LYS A 261 20.39 -13.80 -1.30
CA LYS A 261 20.30 -12.62 -2.16
C LYS A 261 20.43 -11.29 -1.43
N ASN A 262 20.60 -11.32 -0.10
CA ASN A 262 20.58 -10.13 0.75
C ASN A 262 19.27 -9.33 0.62
N ASP A 263 18.14 -10.03 0.43
CA ASP A 263 16.83 -9.43 0.34
C ASP A 263 16.24 -9.20 1.74
N SER A 264 15.34 -8.26 1.88
CA SER A 264 14.61 -7.96 3.12
C SER A 264 13.18 -8.49 3.04
N ASP A 265 12.62 -8.84 4.19
CA ASP A 265 11.19 -9.14 4.29
C ASP A 265 10.38 -7.95 3.77
N ASN A 266 9.34 -8.25 3.00
CA ASN A 266 8.50 -7.25 2.40
C ASN A 266 7.09 -7.79 2.14
N ARG A 267 6.20 -6.92 1.64
CA ARG A 267 4.83 -7.25 1.27
C ARG A 267 4.47 -6.64 -0.08
N LEU A 268 3.89 -7.44 -0.94
CA LEU A 268 3.24 -6.99 -2.15
C LEU A 268 1.76 -6.73 -1.85
N ILE A 269 1.26 -5.57 -2.27
CA ILE A 269 -0.16 -5.22 -2.19
C ILE A 269 -0.67 -4.99 -3.61
N GLY A 270 -1.73 -5.69 -3.99
CA GLY A 270 -2.30 -5.57 -5.32
C GLY A 270 -3.80 -5.30 -5.29
N VAL A 271 -4.27 -4.57 -6.30
CA VAL A 271 -5.69 -4.25 -6.50
C VAL A 271 -6.07 -4.57 -7.94
N VAL A 272 -7.12 -5.35 -8.12
CA VAL A 272 -7.72 -5.72 -9.41
C VAL A 272 -9.18 -5.32 -9.39
N LEU A 273 -9.62 -4.44 -10.31
CA LEU A 273 -10.99 -3.95 -10.41
C LEU A 273 -11.59 -4.27 -11.77
N GLY A 274 -12.87 -4.65 -11.77
CA GLY A 274 -13.70 -4.66 -12.95
C GLY A 274 -13.49 -5.83 -13.91
N THR A 275 -13.07 -7.00 -13.44
CA THR A 275 -13.03 -8.19 -14.30
C THR A 275 -14.45 -8.73 -14.53
N ASN A 276 -14.67 -9.38 -15.68
CA ASN A 276 -16.00 -9.89 -16.05
C ASN A 276 -16.27 -11.31 -15.53
N HIS A 277 -15.32 -11.97 -14.85
CA HIS A 277 -15.48 -13.30 -14.26
C HIS A 277 -14.56 -13.47 -13.03
N LYS A 278 -15.02 -14.28 -12.05
CA LYS A 278 -14.25 -14.57 -10.84
C LYS A 278 -12.87 -15.19 -11.14
N ASP A 279 -12.83 -16.13 -12.10
CA ASP A 279 -11.55 -16.80 -12.45
C ASP A 279 -10.57 -15.85 -13.17
N LYS A 280 -11.09 -14.88 -13.92
CA LYS A 280 -10.25 -13.84 -14.55
C LYS A 280 -9.66 -12.88 -13.50
N ARG A 281 -10.44 -12.55 -12.46
CA ARG A 281 -9.94 -11.84 -11.29
C ARG A 281 -8.79 -12.59 -10.62
N THR A 282 -8.98 -13.88 -10.35
CA THR A 282 -7.95 -14.75 -9.77
C THR A 282 -6.71 -14.82 -10.66
N LYS A 283 -6.88 -15.06 -11.98
CA LYS A 283 -5.76 -15.09 -12.94
C LYS A 283 -4.99 -13.78 -13.00
N ALA A 284 -5.67 -12.63 -13.04
CA ALA A 284 -5.02 -11.32 -13.02
C ALA A 284 -4.18 -11.14 -11.74
N SER A 285 -4.73 -11.47 -10.58
CA SER A 285 -4.04 -11.36 -9.31
C SER A 285 -2.82 -12.28 -9.22
N LEU A 286 -2.95 -13.55 -9.66
CA LEU A 286 -1.83 -14.50 -9.71
C LEU A 286 -0.71 -14.03 -10.63
N SER A 287 -1.05 -13.51 -11.82
CA SER A 287 -0.05 -12.99 -12.75
C SER A 287 0.69 -11.78 -12.17
N MET A 288 -0.01 -10.89 -11.48
CA MET A 288 0.60 -9.73 -10.82
C MET A 288 1.52 -10.15 -9.66
N LEU A 289 1.08 -11.11 -8.81
CA LEU A 289 1.92 -11.64 -7.72
C LEU A 289 3.18 -12.33 -8.26
N LYS A 290 3.02 -13.17 -9.28
CA LYS A 290 4.13 -13.80 -9.95
C LYS A 290 5.11 -12.77 -10.51
N TYR A 291 4.60 -11.76 -11.22
CA TYR A 291 5.42 -10.68 -11.75
C TYR A 291 6.22 -9.94 -10.67
N GLY A 292 5.56 -9.56 -9.57
CA GLY A 292 6.22 -8.88 -8.46
C GLY A 292 7.31 -9.74 -7.82
N LYS A 293 7.00 -11.01 -7.50
CA LYS A 293 7.92 -11.95 -6.84
C LYS A 293 9.14 -12.32 -7.70
N GLU A 294 8.94 -12.51 -9.01
CA GLU A 294 10.01 -12.97 -9.92
C GLU A 294 10.91 -11.84 -10.41
N ASN A 295 10.42 -10.60 -10.47
CA ASN A 295 11.16 -9.52 -11.10
C ASN A 295 11.73 -8.50 -10.12
N PHE A 296 11.27 -8.48 -8.87
CA PHE A 296 11.69 -7.47 -7.90
C PHE A 296 12.19 -8.10 -6.61
N SER A 297 13.16 -7.44 -6.01
CA SER A 297 13.63 -7.76 -4.66
C SER A 297 13.84 -6.47 -3.85
N THR A 298 13.56 -6.55 -2.56
CA THR A 298 13.74 -5.43 -1.63
C THR A 298 15.08 -5.58 -0.93
N LYS A 299 15.95 -4.58 -1.10
CA LYS A 299 17.29 -4.58 -0.53
C LYS A 299 17.44 -3.44 0.47
N LYS A 300 18.10 -3.74 1.58
CA LYS A 300 18.59 -2.73 2.50
C LYS A 300 19.86 -2.11 1.89
N ILE A 301 19.79 -0.83 1.54
CA ILE A 301 20.89 -0.12 0.87
C ILE A 301 21.80 0.54 1.91
N ILE A 302 21.22 1.06 2.98
CA ILE A 302 21.92 1.80 4.03
C ILE A 302 21.29 1.45 5.38
N SER A 303 22.11 1.40 6.42
CA SER A 303 21.67 1.19 7.80
C SER A 303 21.59 2.50 8.57
N GLN A 304 20.73 2.52 9.60
CA GLN A 304 20.66 3.63 10.54
C GLN A 304 22.02 3.86 11.21
N ASN A 305 22.38 5.12 11.42
CA ASN A 305 23.67 5.57 12.00
C ASN A 305 24.92 5.15 11.19
N GLU A 306 24.77 4.74 9.93
CA GLU A 306 25.90 4.45 9.06
C GLU A 306 26.71 5.72 8.79
N LEU A 307 28.04 5.62 8.90
CA LEU A 307 28.95 6.73 8.63
C LEU A 307 29.12 6.91 7.11
N ILE A 308 28.55 7.97 6.57
CA ILE A 308 28.65 8.32 5.14
C ILE A 308 29.98 8.99 4.84
N GLY A 309 30.50 9.73 5.79
CA GLY A 309 31.80 10.42 5.65
C GLY A 309 32.02 11.48 6.73
N LYS A 310 33.10 12.19 6.56
CA LYS A 310 33.48 13.30 7.41
C LYS A 310 33.73 14.54 6.56
N LYS A 311 33.31 15.70 7.05
CA LYS A 311 33.58 16.99 6.40
C LYS A 311 34.28 17.94 7.36
N TYR A 312 35.41 18.48 6.94
CA TYR A 312 36.12 19.51 7.70
C TYR A 312 35.41 20.85 7.54
N ILE A 313 35.20 21.54 8.65
CA ILE A 313 34.54 22.84 8.71
C ILE A 313 35.42 23.82 9.45
N TYR A 314 35.69 24.95 8.82
CA TYR A 314 36.49 26.03 9.43
C TYR A 314 35.63 26.78 10.46
N GLY A 315 36.22 27.09 11.64
CA GLY A 315 35.59 27.93 12.65
C GLY A 315 34.77 27.20 13.70
N ILE A 316 34.83 25.87 13.74
CA ILE A 316 34.25 25.04 14.81
C ILE A 316 35.33 24.39 15.66
N GLU A 317 35.01 24.11 16.95
CA GLU A 317 35.95 23.50 17.89
C GLU A 317 36.33 22.07 17.53
N GLU A 318 35.37 21.29 17.02
CA GLU A 318 35.49 19.89 16.68
C GLU A 318 36.26 19.65 15.37
N LEU A 319 36.50 20.69 14.56
CA LEU A 319 37.18 20.69 13.25
C LEU A 319 36.49 19.85 12.17
N GLU A 320 35.74 18.82 12.53
CA GLU A 320 35.05 17.94 11.58
C GLU A 320 33.62 17.61 12.02
N VAL A 321 32.74 17.45 11.05
CA VAL A 321 31.43 16.87 11.25
C VAL A 321 31.40 15.43 10.73
N CYS A 322 30.90 14.52 11.55
CA CYS A 322 30.59 13.16 11.12
C CYS A 322 29.19 13.17 10.45
N LEU A 323 29.15 12.79 9.18
CA LEU A 323 27.89 12.68 8.43
C LEU A 323 27.37 11.26 8.56
N LYS A 324 26.18 11.11 9.15
CA LYS A 324 25.52 9.81 9.39
C LYS A 324 24.14 9.79 8.81
N THR A 325 23.59 8.59 8.63
CA THR A 325 22.19 8.36 8.27
C THR A 325 21.31 8.37 9.51
N ASN A 326 20.05 8.80 9.38
CA ASN A 326 19.09 8.88 10.49
C ASN A 326 18.24 7.60 10.65
N GLU A 327 18.14 6.78 9.59
CA GLU A 327 17.27 5.60 9.57
C GLU A 327 17.82 4.52 8.61
N ASP A 328 17.12 3.38 8.51
CA ASP A 328 17.38 2.37 7.49
C ASP A 328 16.77 2.81 6.16
N LEU A 329 17.46 2.59 5.04
CA LEU A 329 16.90 2.78 3.71
C LEU A 329 16.75 1.44 2.99
N TYR A 330 15.53 1.14 2.58
CA TYR A 330 15.20 0.01 1.73
C TYR A 330 14.81 0.50 0.34
N ILE A 331 15.24 -0.24 -0.68
CA ILE A 331 14.85 0.02 -2.07
C ILE A 331 14.40 -1.30 -2.69
N ILE A 332 13.25 -1.29 -3.33
CA ILE A 332 12.85 -2.39 -4.20
C ILE A 332 13.33 -2.10 -5.62
N CYS A 333 14.02 -3.03 -6.22
CA CYS A 333 14.55 -2.90 -7.56
C CYS A 333 14.36 -4.17 -8.38
N ASN A 334 14.33 -4.02 -9.70
CA ASN A 334 14.42 -5.13 -10.62
C ASN A 334 15.87 -5.66 -10.62
N GLN A 335 16.06 -6.96 -10.86
CA GLN A 335 17.39 -7.60 -10.83
C GLN A 335 18.43 -6.93 -11.75
N ASN A 336 17.99 -6.31 -12.85
CA ASN A 336 18.85 -5.65 -13.84
C ASN A 336 18.82 -4.11 -13.74
N GLU A 337 18.22 -3.56 -12.69
CA GLU A 337 18.08 -2.11 -12.55
C GLU A 337 19.39 -1.48 -12.03
N ASN A 338 19.92 -0.53 -12.79
CA ASN A 338 21.10 0.22 -12.38
C ASN A 338 20.68 1.39 -11.48
N ILE A 339 21.14 1.35 -10.22
CA ILE A 339 20.81 2.34 -9.20
C ILE A 339 21.99 3.33 -9.12
N LYS A 340 21.69 4.62 -9.21
CA LYS A 340 22.63 5.71 -9.01
C LYS A 340 22.30 6.45 -7.71
N SER A 341 23.31 6.90 -6.97
CA SER A 341 23.14 7.73 -5.79
C SER A 341 23.65 9.15 -6.03
N GLU A 342 22.93 10.12 -5.49
CA GLU A 342 23.29 11.54 -5.50
C GLU A 342 23.27 12.05 -4.06
N VAL A 343 24.41 12.62 -3.63
CA VAL A 343 24.57 13.19 -2.28
C VAL A 343 24.50 14.70 -2.37
N THR A 344 23.59 15.31 -1.63
CA THR A 344 23.47 16.77 -1.51
C THR A 344 23.65 17.16 -0.05
N ILE A 345 24.61 18.02 0.25
CA ILE A 345 24.85 18.57 1.59
C ILE A 345 24.57 20.06 1.57
N LYS A 346 23.76 20.52 2.51
CA LYS A 346 23.44 21.94 2.70
C LYS A 346 24.66 22.72 3.15
N GLU A 347 24.65 24.04 3.00
CA GLU A 347 25.58 24.91 3.71
C GLU A 347 25.40 24.73 5.22
N ILE A 348 26.47 24.34 5.91
CA ILE A 348 26.42 24.06 7.35
C ILE A 348 26.68 25.36 8.11
N LYS A 349 25.66 25.85 8.81
CA LYS A 349 25.74 27.03 9.69
C LYS A 349 25.69 26.56 11.14
N TYR A 350 26.72 26.83 11.89
CA TYR A 350 26.82 26.44 13.30
C TYR A 350 26.23 27.52 14.22
N PRO A 351 25.77 27.14 15.46
CA PRO A 351 25.88 25.80 16.04
C PRO A 351 24.94 24.78 15.40
N VAL A 352 25.36 23.50 15.35
CA VAL A 352 24.56 22.37 14.89
C VAL A 352 24.51 21.33 16.00
N LYS A 353 23.34 20.74 16.22
CA LYS A 353 23.16 19.66 17.17
C LYS A 353 23.28 18.29 16.50
N LYS A 354 23.81 17.32 17.26
CA LYS A 354 23.78 15.92 16.83
C LYS A 354 22.35 15.50 16.45
N GLY A 355 22.21 14.85 15.29
CA GLY A 355 20.92 14.45 14.71
C GLY A 355 20.27 15.51 13.81
N GLU A 356 20.81 16.73 13.73
CA GLU A 356 20.30 17.77 12.83
C GLU A 356 20.57 17.43 11.36
N VAL A 357 19.57 17.66 10.47
CA VAL A 357 19.64 17.30 9.05
C VAL A 357 20.56 18.25 8.29
N LEU A 358 21.64 17.72 7.78
CA LEU A 358 22.69 18.42 7.04
C LEU A 358 22.62 18.20 5.52
N GLY A 359 21.89 17.19 5.06
CA GLY A 359 21.82 16.86 3.64
C GLY A 359 20.87 15.70 3.36
N VAL A 360 20.96 15.18 2.14
CA VAL A 360 20.16 14.06 1.68
C VAL A 360 20.95 13.21 0.68
N ILE A 361 20.75 11.89 0.73
CA ILE A 361 21.16 10.97 -0.32
C ILE A 361 19.91 10.56 -1.08
N LYS A 362 19.91 10.72 -2.40
CA LYS A 362 18.86 10.23 -3.29
C LYS A 362 19.38 9.05 -4.09
N TYR A 363 18.53 8.04 -4.24
CA TYR A 363 18.79 6.89 -5.10
C TYR A 363 17.79 6.93 -6.25
N CYS A 364 18.30 6.86 -7.48
CA CYS A 364 17.51 6.96 -8.70
C CYS A 364 17.78 5.78 -9.62
N ASP A 365 16.79 5.40 -10.44
CA ASP A 365 16.98 4.47 -11.54
C ASP A 365 17.78 5.11 -12.69
N SER A 366 18.04 4.34 -13.75
CA SER A 366 18.77 4.80 -14.93
C SER A 366 18.09 5.97 -15.67
N ASN A 367 16.78 6.16 -15.47
CA ASN A 367 15.98 7.23 -16.07
C ASN A 367 15.85 8.47 -15.18
N GLY A 368 16.50 8.47 -14.01
CA GLY A 368 16.43 9.56 -13.04
C GLY A 368 15.19 9.55 -12.15
N LYS A 369 14.37 8.48 -12.18
CA LYS A 369 13.24 8.34 -11.27
C LYS A 369 13.75 7.98 -9.87
N GLU A 370 13.32 8.75 -8.86
CA GLU A 370 13.66 8.51 -7.45
C GLU A 370 13.09 7.16 -7.00
N LEU A 371 13.98 6.31 -6.46
CA LEU A 371 13.67 5.01 -5.87
C LEU A 371 13.59 5.09 -4.34
N GLY A 372 14.32 6.02 -3.75
CA GLY A 372 14.34 6.28 -2.31
C GLY A 372 15.28 7.42 -1.98
N LYS A 373 15.10 7.99 -0.80
CA LYS A 373 15.97 9.02 -0.25
C LYS A 373 16.11 8.86 1.25
N ILE A 374 17.23 9.37 1.79
CA ILE A 374 17.52 9.33 3.22
C ILE A 374 18.23 10.61 3.64
N ASP A 375 17.91 11.11 4.82
CA ASP A 375 18.56 12.27 5.39
C ASP A 375 19.96 11.94 5.91
N ILE A 376 20.87 12.87 5.67
CA ILE A 376 22.19 12.89 6.28
C ILE A 376 22.13 13.81 7.48
N VAL A 377 22.48 13.28 8.64
CA VAL A 377 22.43 14.03 9.91
C VAL A 377 23.83 14.22 10.51
N SER A 378 23.96 15.21 11.38
CA SER A 378 25.17 15.39 12.17
C SER A 378 25.33 14.25 13.17
N GLY A 379 26.49 13.60 13.16
CA GLY A 379 26.85 12.56 14.12
C GLY A 379 27.37 13.10 15.45
N ASN A 380 27.73 14.40 15.50
CA ASN A 380 28.25 15.10 16.67
C ASN A 380 27.70 16.53 16.73
N ASP A 381 27.82 17.18 17.91
CA ASP A 381 27.56 18.61 18.04
C ASP A 381 28.64 19.41 17.32
N LEU A 382 28.31 20.59 16.81
CA LEU A 382 29.24 21.53 16.21
C LEU A 382 29.10 22.88 16.90
N ASN A 383 30.12 23.29 17.60
CA ASN A 383 30.10 24.55 18.33
C ASN A 383 31.09 25.55 17.67
N GLU A 384 30.72 26.82 17.71
CA GLU A 384 31.62 27.88 17.26
C GLU A 384 32.89 27.92 18.15
N VAL A 385 34.03 28.15 17.52
CA VAL A 385 35.31 28.30 18.26
C VAL A 385 35.18 29.36 19.32
N SER A 386 35.48 29.02 20.58
CA SER A 386 35.38 29.92 21.70
C SER A 386 36.30 31.16 21.55
N LEU A 387 35.93 32.26 22.16
CA LEU A 387 36.74 33.47 22.17
C LEU A 387 38.18 33.21 22.71
N GLN A 388 38.30 32.28 23.68
CA GLN A 388 39.61 31.88 24.22
C GLN A 388 40.47 31.17 23.19
N THR A 389 39.86 30.26 22.41
CA THR A 389 40.55 29.54 21.34
C THR A 389 40.90 30.50 20.19
N LYS A 390 40.04 31.45 19.82
CA LYS A 390 40.34 32.50 18.83
C LYS A 390 41.50 33.36 19.25
N LEU A 391 41.56 33.77 20.53
CA LEU A 391 42.69 34.53 21.11
C LEU A 391 44.01 33.73 21.12
N LYS A 392 43.99 32.46 21.49
CA LYS A 392 45.17 31.58 21.45
C LYS A 392 45.73 31.42 20.05
N ILE A 393 44.87 31.27 19.03
CA ILE A 393 45.29 31.18 17.62
C ILE A 393 45.94 32.49 17.15
N LEU A 394 45.42 33.66 17.61
CA LEU A 394 45.98 34.98 17.29
C LEU A 394 47.32 35.25 17.97
N LEU A 395 47.50 34.76 19.21
CA LEU A 395 48.73 34.97 19.98
C LEU A 395 49.87 34.00 19.63
N ASN A 396 49.54 32.87 18.97
CA ASN A 396 50.52 31.89 18.50
C ASN A 396 50.89 32.08 17.01
N LYS A 397 50.48 33.16 16.37
CA LYS A 397 50.98 33.65 15.10
C LYS A 397 51.99 34.76 15.32
#